data_41f27499b6a5ff1c64f1e2fe0358d0f8
#
_entry.id   41f27499b6a5ff1c64f1e2fe0358d0f8
#
_cell.length_a   1.000
_cell.length_b   1.000
_cell.length_c   1.000
_cell.angle_alpha   90.00
_cell.angle_beta   90.00
_cell.angle_gamma   90.00
#
_symmetry.space_group_name_H-M   'P 1'
#
loop_
_entity.id
_entity.type
_entity.pdbx_description
1 polymer ?
#
loop_
_entity_poly.entity_id
_entity_poly.type
_entity_poly.pdbx_seq_one_letter_code
_entity_poly.pdbx_strand_id
1 'polypeptide(L)'
;MKSLNTYKIFIYTALPCEAKAFIEHYKLKKDLAVHAFAVYVNNDICLAVSGLGKSAMAAAVAYTQARYTSAEHPVLVNIGIAGHQHQPLGELFLIDKITDVDSQKSYYPSLISSAPCQRASLQSVSKPQSQYHESELCDMEASAFYETAVRFTTSELIVCLKIISDNQDSSVDAINAKQVNALISAQLSTIETLLIQTSALGTLITVPEPQLYNELLQRYHFTAHQRQQLKSQLIRWEVLSDQQALLIDDNDLVSGKEVLRYLESRLNTIAFTL
;
A
#
# COMPACT_ATOMS: atom_id res chain seq x y z
N MET A 1 -8.79 -17.56 20.65
CA MET A 1 -8.86 -16.82 19.36
C MET A 1 -7.42 -16.47 18.98
N LYS A 2 -6.91 -16.93 17.82
CA LYS A 2 -5.65 -16.39 17.31
C LYS A 2 -5.89 -14.92 16.98
N SER A 3 -5.09 -14.01 17.53
CA SER A 3 -5.11 -12.61 17.09
C SER A 3 -4.89 -12.60 15.58
N LEU A 4 -5.83 -12.07 14.83
CA LEU A 4 -5.65 -11.83 13.41
C LEU A 4 -4.51 -10.82 13.30
N ASN A 5 -3.36 -11.22 12.72
CA ASN A 5 -2.28 -10.30 12.45
C ASN A 5 -2.80 -9.20 11.52
N THR A 6 -2.49 -7.95 11.84
CA THR A 6 -2.85 -6.80 11.02
C THR A 6 -1.59 -6.32 10.32
N TYR A 7 -1.54 -6.50 8.99
CA TYR A 7 -0.37 -6.16 8.20
C TYR A 7 -0.34 -4.68 7.84
N LYS A 8 0.81 -4.07 8.02
CA LYS A 8 1.05 -2.64 7.74
C LYS A 8 1.66 -2.41 6.37
N ILE A 9 2.48 -3.36 5.90
CA ILE A 9 3.22 -3.26 4.64
C ILE A 9 2.94 -4.49 3.80
N PHE A 10 2.56 -4.27 2.54
CA PHE A 10 2.41 -5.30 1.52
C PHE A 10 3.45 -5.10 0.43
N ILE A 11 4.34 -6.06 0.25
CA ILE A 11 5.38 -6.06 -0.78
C ILE A 11 4.97 -6.99 -1.91
N TYR A 12 5.05 -6.53 -3.13
CA TYR A 12 4.73 -7.27 -4.34
C TYR A 12 5.96 -7.34 -5.25
N THR A 13 6.37 -8.55 -5.57
CA THR A 13 7.43 -8.86 -6.53
C THR A 13 6.89 -9.77 -7.62
N ALA A 14 7.48 -9.73 -8.82
CA ALA A 14 7.07 -10.63 -9.89
C ALA A 14 7.74 -12.01 -9.75
N LEU A 15 9.02 -12.04 -9.40
CA LEU A 15 9.85 -13.23 -9.43
C LEU A 15 10.27 -13.71 -8.02
N PRO A 16 10.42 -15.02 -7.81
CA PRO A 16 10.93 -15.55 -6.53
C PRO A 16 12.33 -15.03 -6.16
N CYS A 17 13.19 -14.77 -7.16
CA CYS A 17 14.53 -14.22 -6.94
C CYS A 17 14.52 -12.76 -6.46
N GLU A 18 13.52 -11.99 -6.84
CA GLU A 18 13.29 -10.64 -6.31
C GLU A 18 12.83 -10.67 -4.85
N ALA A 19 11.96 -11.62 -4.51
CA ALA A 19 11.42 -11.79 -3.17
C ALA A 19 12.46 -12.26 -2.14
N LYS A 20 13.46 -13.02 -2.58
CA LYS A 20 14.38 -13.77 -1.71
C LYS A 20 15.11 -12.85 -0.71
N ALA A 21 15.63 -11.72 -1.17
CA ALA A 21 16.33 -10.75 -0.31
C ALA A 21 15.44 -10.24 0.84
N PHE A 22 14.16 -9.95 0.56
CA PHE A 22 13.20 -9.49 1.57
C PHE A 22 12.79 -10.60 2.53
N ILE A 23 12.60 -11.84 2.00
CA ILE A 23 12.26 -12.99 2.83
C ILE A 23 13.35 -13.25 3.88
N GLU A 24 14.61 -13.21 3.47
CA GLU A 24 15.75 -13.43 4.36
C GLU A 24 15.92 -12.27 5.35
N HIS A 25 15.87 -11.01 4.88
CA HIS A 25 16.05 -9.81 5.68
C HIS A 25 14.98 -9.67 6.77
N TYR A 26 13.70 -9.76 6.39
CA TYR A 26 12.58 -9.62 7.32
C TYR A 26 12.16 -10.93 8.00
N LYS A 27 12.88 -12.04 7.76
CA LYS A 27 12.60 -13.40 8.30
C LYS A 27 11.15 -13.83 8.05
N LEU A 28 10.65 -13.57 6.83
CA LEU A 28 9.29 -13.91 6.45
C LEU A 28 9.12 -15.43 6.35
N LYS A 29 7.95 -15.93 6.76
CA LYS A 29 7.60 -17.35 6.69
C LYS A 29 6.51 -17.55 5.63
N LYS A 30 6.67 -18.59 4.81
CA LYS A 30 5.67 -18.97 3.80
C LYS A 30 4.35 -19.32 4.47
N ASP A 31 3.26 -18.72 4.00
CA ASP A 31 1.91 -19.11 4.38
C ASP A 31 1.49 -20.35 3.57
N LEU A 32 1.51 -21.50 4.24
CA LEU A 32 1.18 -22.78 3.61
C LEU A 32 -0.32 -22.97 3.38
N ALA A 33 -1.17 -22.13 3.93
CA ALA A 33 -2.61 -22.16 3.70
C ALA A 33 -3.03 -21.44 2.40
N VAL A 34 -2.08 -20.80 1.72
CA VAL A 34 -2.30 -20.07 0.46
C VAL A 34 -1.64 -20.84 -0.68
N HIS A 35 -2.43 -21.18 -1.71
CA HIS A 35 -1.96 -21.94 -2.87
C HIS A 35 -1.99 -21.14 -4.18
N ALA A 36 -2.79 -20.06 -4.24
CA ALA A 36 -2.92 -19.25 -5.46
C ALA A 36 -1.65 -18.48 -5.80
N PHE A 37 -0.93 -18.01 -4.78
CA PHE A 37 0.33 -17.27 -4.87
C PHE A 37 1.31 -17.75 -3.81
N ALA A 38 2.61 -17.57 -4.05
CA ALA A 38 3.61 -17.74 -3.00
C ALA A 38 3.61 -16.50 -2.10
N VAL A 39 3.01 -16.63 -0.92
CA VAL A 39 2.90 -15.53 0.07
C VAL A 39 3.78 -15.84 1.27
N TYR A 40 4.48 -14.81 1.75
CA TYR A 40 5.37 -14.88 2.90
C TYR A 40 5.02 -13.77 3.89
N VAL A 41 4.96 -14.08 5.17
CA VAL A 41 4.46 -13.18 6.20
C VAL A 41 5.33 -13.17 7.45
N ASN A 42 5.30 -12.05 8.18
CA ASN A 42 5.64 -11.94 9.59
C ASN A 42 4.52 -11.18 10.32
N ASN A 43 4.82 -10.49 11.43
CA ASN A 43 3.78 -9.76 12.20
C ASN A 43 3.25 -8.51 11.46
N ASP A 44 4.08 -7.83 10.66
CA ASP A 44 3.77 -6.53 10.07
C ASP A 44 3.78 -6.54 8.54
N ILE A 45 4.49 -7.48 7.92
CA ILE A 45 4.76 -7.53 6.49
C ILE A 45 4.10 -8.75 5.84
N CYS A 46 3.39 -8.51 4.74
CA CYS A 46 2.92 -9.52 3.81
C CYS A 46 3.63 -9.33 2.47
N LEU A 47 4.39 -10.32 2.01
CA LEU A 47 5.04 -10.31 0.71
C LEU A 47 4.41 -11.35 -0.20
N ALA A 48 4.03 -10.94 -1.41
CA ALA A 48 3.48 -11.83 -2.43
C ALA A 48 4.36 -11.84 -3.69
N VAL A 49 4.61 -13.04 -4.20
CA VAL A 49 5.20 -13.26 -5.53
C VAL A 49 4.06 -13.46 -6.52
N SER A 50 3.86 -12.49 -7.39
CA SER A 50 2.73 -12.48 -8.32
C SER A 50 2.89 -13.41 -9.51
N GLY A 51 4.12 -13.63 -9.97
CA GLY A 51 4.42 -14.08 -11.34
C GLY A 51 4.53 -12.88 -12.28
N LEU A 52 4.99 -13.14 -13.50
CA LEU A 52 5.23 -12.11 -14.52
C LEU A 52 3.91 -11.59 -15.11
N GLY A 53 3.89 -10.29 -15.38
CA GLY A 53 2.90 -9.60 -16.17
C GLY A 53 1.75 -8.97 -15.40
N LYS A 54 1.06 -8.06 -16.07
CA LYS A 54 0.02 -7.17 -15.54
C LYS A 54 -1.11 -7.92 -14.84
N SER A 55 -1.66 -8.96 -15.47
CA SER A 55 -2.80 -9.72 -14.91
C SER A 55 -2.43 -10.46 -13.65
N ALA A 56 -1.22 -11.06 -13.60
CA ALA A 56 -0.73 -11.77 -12.42
C ALA A 56 -0.54 -10.82 -11.24
N MET A 57 0.07 -9.66 -11.49
CA MET A 57 0.27 -8.62 -10.48
C MET A 57 -1.05 -8.09 -9.93
N ALA A 58 -2.00 -7.70 -10.80
CA ALA A 58 -3.33 -7.24 -10.37
C ALA A 58 -4.06 -8.28 -9.52
N ALA A 59 -4.02 -9.56 -9.94
CA ALA A 59 -4.63 -10.66 -9.19
C ALA A 59 -3.97 -10.86 -7.82
N ALA A 60 -2.64 -10.80 -7.72
CA ALA A 60 -1.92 -10.94 -6.46
C ALA A 60 -2.25 -9.82 -5.48
N VAL A 61 -2.31 -8.56 -5.94
CA VAL A 61 -2.72 -7.41 -5.13
C VAL A 61 -4.14 -7.60 -4.58
N ALA A 62 -5.11 -7.82 -5.46
CA ALA A 62 -6.50 -7.99 -5.07
C ALA A 62 -6.70 -9.19 -4.12
N TYR A 63 -6.05 -10.33 -4.41
CA TYR A 63 -6.14 -11.53 -3.59
C TYR A 63 -5.60 -11.31 -2.18
N THR A 64 -4.41 -10.71 -2.03
CA THR A 64 -3.80 -10.50 -0.72
C THR A 64 -4.56 -9.49 0.11
N GLN A 65 -5.03 -8.39 -0.49
CA GLN A 65 -5.86 -7.39 0.19
C GLN A 65 -7.21 -7.96 0.67
N ALA A 66 -7.80 -8.89 -0.08
CA ALA A 66 -9.02 -9.58 0.33
C ALA A 66 -8.77 -10.67 1.39
N ARG A 67 -7.58 -11.30 1.38
CA ARG A 67 -7.27 -12.49 2.22
C ARG A 67 -6.67 -12.14 3.57
N TYR A 68 -5.90 -11.07 3.65
CA TYR A 68 -5.18 -10.67 4.84
C TYR A 68 -5.77 -9.40 5.45
N THR A 69 -5.86 -9.37 6.78
CA THR A 69 -6.30 -8.15 7.47
C THR A 69 -5.21 -7.09 7.34
N SER A 70 -5.51 -5.98 6.72
CA SER A 70 -4.62 -4.82 6.60
C SER A 70 -4.87 -3.81 7.70
N ALA A 71 -3.86 -2.96 7.98
CA ALA A 71 -4.07 -1.71 8.69
C ALA A 71 -5.08 -0.83 7.94
N GLU A 72 -5.63 0.19 8.59
CA GLU A 72 -6.58 1.12 7.97
C GLU A 72 -5.96 1.80 6.74
N HIS A 73 -4.68 2.13 6.82
CA HIS A 73 -3.89 2.72 5.74
C HIS A 73 -2.61 1.89 5.51
N PRO A 74 -2.70 0.77 4.79
CA PRO A 74 -1.55 -0.07 4.52
C PRO A 74 -0.63 0.57 3.47
N VAL A 75 0.67 0.38 3.61
CA VAL A 75 1.66 0.70 2.57
C VAL A 75 1.69 -0.45 1.56
N LEU A 76 1.46 -0.15 0.29
CA LEU A 76 1.57 -1.10 -0.80
C LEU A 76 2.79 -0.76 -1.66
N VAL A 77 3.66 -1.74 -1.87
CA VAL A 77 4.95 -1.52 -2.54
C VAL A 77 5.15 -2.55 -3.65
N ASN A 78 5.36 -2.10 -4.87
CA ASN A 78 5.91 -2.94 -5.93
C ASN A 78 7.41 -2.77 -6.01
N ILE A 79 8.15 -3.85 -5.86
CA ILE A 79 9.61 -3.85 -5.96
C ILE A 79 10.01 -4.95 -6.94
N GLY A 80 10.82 -4.58 -7.92
CA GLY A 80 11.31 -5.52 -8.92
C GLY A 80 12.43 -4.93 -9.76
N ILE A 81 12.85 -5.72 -10.74
CA ILE A 81 13.85 -5.30 -11.71
C ILE A 81 13.19 -4.55 -12.87
N ALA A 82 13.99 -3.75 -13.59
CA ALA A 82 13.62 -3.06 -14.81
C ALA A 82 14.81 -2.90 -15.76
N GLY A 83 14.52 -2.85 -17.06
CA GLY A 83 15.50 -2.52 -18.09
C GLY A 83 15.55 -1.02 -18.37
N HIS A 84 16.70 -0.53 -18.80
CA HIS A 84 16.90 0.84 -19.29
C HIS A 84 18.06 0.90 -20.29
N GLN A 85 18.02 1.84 -21.23
CA GLN A 85 19.07 1.89 -22.26
C GLN A 85 20.48 2.12 -21.69
N HIS A 86 20.64 3.10 -20.79
CA HIS A 86 21.96 3.58 -20.37
C HIS A 86 22.23 3.54 -18.85
N GLN A 87 21.18 3.27 -18.02
CA GLN A 87 21.38 3.31 -16.58
C GLN A 87 22.27 2.17 -16.09
N PRO A 88 23.12 2.42 -15.09
CA PRO A 88 23.99 1.40 -14.51
C PRO A 88 23.20 0.26 -13.85
N LEU A 89 23.69 -0.96 -13.99
CA LEU A 89 23.12 -2.11 -13.30
C LEU A 89 23.16 -1.93 -11.77
N GLY A 90 22.07 -2.27 -11.10
CA GLY A 90 21.92 -2.20 -9.66
C GLY A 90 21.49 -0.83 -9.13
N GLU A 91 21.34 0.16 -9.96
CA GLU A 91 20.82 1.46 -9.53
C GLU A 91 19.33 1.38 -9.20
N LEU A 92 18.93 1.97 -8.07
CA LEU A 92 17.57 1.98 -7.56
C LEU A 92 16.85 3.28 -7.93
N PHE A 93 15.64 3.15 -8.46
CA PHE A 93 14.78 4.27 -8.80
C PHE A 93 13.43 4.21 -8.07
N LEU A 94 13.00 5.36 -7.55
CA LEU A 94 11.61 5.60 -7.16
C LEU A 94 10.85 6.08 -8.40
N ILE A 95 9.78 5.38 -8.74
CA ILE A 95 9.01 5.68 -9.95
C ILE A 95 8.01 6.81 -9.67
N ASP A 96 8.10 7.86 -10.47
CA ASP A 96 7.26 9.07 -10.39
C ASP A 96 6.15 9.13 -11.46
N LYS A 97 6.31 8.38 -12.55
CA LYS A 97 5.32 8.23 -13.61
C LYS A 97 5.34 6.79 -14.12
N ILE A 98 4.18 6.19 -14.26
CA ILE A 98 4.00 4.86 -14.84
C ILE A 98 3.09 5.00 -16.06
N THR A 99 3.57 4.60 -17.23
CA THR A 99 2.77 4.59 -18.47
C THR A 99 2.50 3.13 -18.87
N ASP A 100 1.24 2.76 -18.98
CA ASP A 100 0.85 1.49 -19.58
C ASP A 100 0.87 1.61 -21.11
N VAL A 101 1.77 0.88 -21.76
CA VAL A 101 1.99 1.01 -23.20
C VAL A 101 0.79 0.52 -24.01
N ASP A 102 0.05 -0.48 -23.53
CA ASP A 102 -1.08 -1.03 -24.29
C ASP A 102 -2.32 -0.15 -24.21
N SER A 103 -2.63 0.37 -23.00
CA SER A 103 -3.82 1.22 -22.80
C SER A 103 -3.55 2.71 -22.95
N GLN A 104 -2.29 3.12 -23.03
CA GLN A 104 -1.82 4.51 -23.07
C GLN A 104 -2.22 5.33 -21.82
N LYS A 105 -2.60 4.67 -20.73
CA LYS A 105 -2.88 5.32 -19.45
C LYS A 105 -1.59 5.65 -18.73
N SER A 106 -1.54 6.80 -18.08
CA SER A 106 -0.46 7.22 -17.21
C SER A 106 -0.93 7.40 -15.78
N TYR A 107 -0.11 6.97 -14.83
CA TYR A 107 -0.33 7.09 -13.40
C TYR A 107 0.83 7.86 -12.79
N TYR A 108 0.56 8.62 -11.73
CA TYR A 108 1.55 9.48 -11.07
C TYR A 108 1.55 9.17 -9.58
N PRO A 109 2.43 8.26 -9.11
CA PRO A 109 2.61 8.00 -7.69
C PRO A 109 2.98 9.28 -6.93
N SER A 110 2.43 9.43 -5.73
CA SER A 110 2.70 10.62 -4.90
C SER A 110 4.14 10.64 -4.41
N LEU A 111 4.77 11.82 -4.45
CA LEU A 111 6.19 12.03 -4.11
C LEU A 111 6.31 12.94 -2.89
N ILE A 112 5.78 12.53 -1.75
CA ILE A 112 5.71 13.34 -0.53
C ILE A 112 7.02 13.35 0.25
N SER A 113 7.84 12.28 0.14
CA SER A 113 9.10 12.17 0.87
C SER A 113 10.32 12.54 0.01
N SER A 114 11.38 12.99 0.67
CA SER A 114 12.71 13.06 0.05
C SER A 114 13.24 11.63 -0.10
N ALA A 115 13.17 11.09 -1.32
CA ALA A 115 13.68 9.76 -1.59
C ALA A 115 15.22 9.73 -1.49
N PRO A 116 15.81 8.71 -0.84
CA PRO A 116 17.25 8.50 -0.81
C PRO A 116 17.81 7.87 -2.10
N CYS A 117 17.02 7.88 -3.18
CA CYS A 117 17.38 7.37 -4.52
C CYS A 117 16.85 8.29 -5.61
N GLN A 118 17.31 8.09 -6.83
CA GLN A 118 16.87 8.84 -7.98
C GLN A 118 15.40 8.54 -8.35
N ARG A 119 14.78 9.45 -9.08
CA ARG A 119 13.42 9.27 -9.63
C ARG A 119 13.50 8.99 -11.11
N ALA A 120 12.55 8.21 -11.61
CA ALA A 120 12.43 7.94 -13.03
C ALA A 120 10.99 7.67 -13.45
N SER A 121 10.70 7.94 -14.72
CA SER A 121 9.49 7.47 -15.36
C SER A 121 9.67 6.04 -15.87
N LEU A 122 8.56 5.29 -15.95
CA LEU A 122 8.56 3.88 -16.31
C LEU A 122 7.45 3.55 -17.29
N GLN A 123 7.75 2.70 -18.25
CA GLN A 123 6.79 2.08 -19.17
C GLN A 123 6.52 0.63 -18.75
N SER A 124 5.25 0.26 -18.54
CA SER A 124 4.86 -1.13 -18.34
C SER A 124 4.40 -1.74 -19.65
N VAL A 125 5.12 -2.76 -20.10
CA VAL A 125 4.90 -3.48 -21.37
C VAL A 125 4.30 -4.87 -21.14
N SER A 126 3.67 -5.46 -22.17
CA SER A 126 3.12 -6.82 -22.08
C SER A 126 4.09 -7.92 -22.45
N LYS A 127 5.24 -7.60 -23.02
CA LYS A 127 6.29 -8.56 -23.42
C LYS A 127 7.66 -7.97 -23.13
N PRO A 128 8.63 -8.80 -22.76
CA PRO A 128 10.02 -8.35 -22.60
C PRO A 128 10.50 -7.62 -23.85
N GLN A 129 11.21 -6.53 -23.67
CA GLN A 129 11.80 -5.73 -24.74
C GLN A 129 13.33 -5.83 -24.67
N SER A 130 13.95 -5.92 -25.84
CA SER A 130 15.41 -5.82 -25.99
C SER A 130 15.87 -4.45 -26.47
N GLN A 131 14.92 -3.58 -26.84
CA GLN A 131 15.16 -2.19 -27.23
C GLN A 131 14.47 -1.29 -26.22
N TYR A 132 15.27 -0.52 -25.48
CA TYR A 132 14.79 0.36 -24.42
C TYR A 132 14.67 1.79 -24.89
N HIS A 133 13.78 2.55 -24.27
CA HIS A 133 13.72 3.98 -24.41
C HIS A 133 14.88 4.65 -23.66
N GLU A 134 15.40 5.76 -24.23
CA GLU A 134 16.50 6.51 -23.62
C GLU A 134 16.12 7.19 -22.28
N SER A 135 14.84 7.48 -22.07
CA SER A 135 14.37 8.34 -20.98
C SER A 135 13.50 7.63 -19.93
N GLU A 136 13.07 6.40 -20.18
CA GLU A 136 12.12 5.70 -19.30
C GLU A 136 12.58 4.26 -19.03
N LEU A 137 12.38 3.81 -17.80
CA LEU A 137 12.56 2.42 -17.43
C LEU A 137 11.48 1.55 -18.10
N CYS A 138 11.72 0.26 -18.18
CA CYS A 138 10.78 -0.71 -18.73
C CYS A 138 10.57 -1.88 -17.77
N ASP A 139 9.30 -2.17 -17.46
CA ASP A 139 8.87 -3.35 -16.69
C ASP A 139 7.63 -3.99 -17.30
N MET A 140 7.05 -4.99 -16.60
CA MET A 140 5.86 -5.69 -17.08
C MET A 140 4.69 -5.67 -16.07
N GLU A 141 4.79 -5.01 -14.93
CA GLU A 141 3.85 -5.15 -13.81
C GLU A 141 3.35 -3.83 -13.20
N ALA A 142 4.16 -2.78 -13.19
CA ALA A 142 3.93 -1.59 -12.37
C ALA A 142 2.60 -0.88 -12.67
N SER A 143 2.16 -0.84 -13.92
CA SER A 143 0.87 -0.21 -14.28
C SER A 143 -0.30 -0.92 -13.62
N ALA A 144 -0.32 -2.25 -13.69
CA ALA A 144 -1.37 -3.07 -13.10
C ALA A 144 -1.30 -3.08 -11.56
N PHE A 145 -0.09 -3.05 -11.01
CA PHE A 145 0.10 -2.85 -9.57
C PHE A 145 -0.56 -1.56 -9.12
N TYR A 146 -0.17 -0.42 -9.70
CA TYR A 146 -0.65 0.88 -9.28
C TYR A 146 -2.17 1.04 -9.47
N GLU A 147 -2.69 0.68 -10.65
CA GLU A 147 -4.14 0.73 -10.96
C GLU A 147 -4.98 -0.10 -9.98
N THR A 148 -4.42 -1.19 -9.47
CA THR A 148 -5.10 -2.03 -8.48
C THR A 148 -4.93 -1.49 -7.05
N ALA A 149 -3.71 -1.07 -6.69
CA ALA A 149 -3.36 -0.63 -5.34
C ALA A 149 -4.16 0.59 -4.86
N VAL A 150 -4.47 1.55 -5.75
CA VAL A 150 -5.28 2.76 -5.44
C VAL A 150 -6.71 2.45 -4.96
N ARG A 151 -7.15 1.19 -5.05
CA ARG A 151 -8.45 0.74 -4.53
C ARG A 151 -8.40 0.37 -3.05
N PHE A 152 -7.21 0.21 -2.48
CA PHE A 152 -7.00 -0.34 -1.14
C PHE A 152 -6.30 0.61 -0.19
N THR A 153 -5.64 1.64 -0.71
CA THR A 153 -4.97 2.67 0.10
C THR A 153 -4.86 3.98 -0.68
N THR A 154 -4.41 5.05 -0.03
CA THR A 154 -4.21 6.35 -0.68
C THR A 154 -2.94 6.36 -1.51
N SER A 155 -2.87 7.24 -2.52
CA SER A 155 -1.71 7.34 -3.43
C SER A 155 -0.38 7.60 -2.73
N GLU A 156 -0.43 8.27 -1.58
CA GLU A 156 0.72 8.60 -0.74
C GLU A 156 1.39 7.37 -0.11
N LEU A 157 0.66 6.26 -0.01
CA LEU A 157 1.12 5.00 0.56
C LEU A 157 1.38 3.92 -0.49
N ILE A 158 1.36 4.30 -1.77
CA ILE A 158 1.67 3.40 -2.88
C ILE A 158 3.05 3.75 -3.43
N VAL A 159 3.98 2.81 -3.36
CA VAL A 159 5.37 3.00 -3.76
C VAL A 159 5.71 2.01 -4.89
N CYS A 160 6.39 2.49 -5.91
CA CYS A 160 6.94 1.66 -6.96
C CYS A 160 8.45 1.88 -7.04
N LEU A 161 9.22 0.81 -6.82
CA LEU A 161 10.67 0.81 -6.79
C LEU A 161 11.22 -0.14 -7.84
N LYS A 162 12.17 0.32 -8.64
CA LYS A 162 12.80 -0.50 -9.68
C LYS A 162 14.31 -0.43 -9.60
N ILE A 163 14.93 -1.58 -9.78
CA ILE A 163 16.39 -1.74 -9.79
C ILE A 163 16.80 -2.16 -11.20
N ILE A 164 17.77 -1.48 -11.76
CA ILE A 164 18.25 -1.77 -13.12
C ILE A 164 18.90 -3.14 -13.15
N SER A 165 18.36 -4.03 -13.97
CA SER A 165 18.87 -5.40 -14.16
C SER A 165 19.59 -5.58 -15.50
N ASP A 166 19.20 -4.80 -16.50
CA ASP A 166 19.63 -4.96 -17.87
C ASP A 166 19.63 -3.63 -18.62
N ASN A 167 20.54 -3.49 -19.57
CA ASN A 167 20.71 -2.32 -20.42
C ASN A 167 21.29 -2.73 -21.79
N GLN A 168 21.64 -1.73 -22.63
CA GLN A 168 22.21 -2.02 -23.94
C GLN A 168 23.50 -2.86 -23.92
N ASP A 169 24.28 -2.78 -22.83
CA ASP A 169 25.56 -3.48 -22.68
C ASP A 169 25.41 -4.85 -21.98
N SER A 170 24.25 -5.08 -21.35
CA SER A 170 23.95 -6.27 -20.57
C SER A 170 22.50 -6.70 -20.83
N SER A 171 22.31 -7.63 -21.75
CA SER A 171 21.00 -8.12 -22.17
C SER A 171 20.24 -8.83 -21.04
N VAL A 172 18.90 -8.69 -21.06
CA VAL A 172 17.98 -9.40 -20.17
C VAL A 172 18.17 -10.91 -20.21
N ASP A 173 18.57 -11.49 -21.34
CA ASP A 173 18.80 -12.94 -21.49
C ASP A 173 20.05 -13.44 -20.72
N ALA A 174 20.96 -12.53 -20.37
CA ALA A 174 22.19 -12.87 -19.65
C ALA A 174 21.99 -12.87 -18.12
N ILE A 175 20.86 -12.32 -17.62
CA ILE A 175 20.63 -12.20 -16.19
C ILE A 175 20.12 -13.51 -15.58
N ASN A 176 20.62 -13.85 -14.40
CA ASN A 176 20.17 -15.04 -13.68
C ASN A 176 19.62 -14.68 -12.29
N ALA A 177 18.91 -15.65 -11.68
CA ALA A 177 18.25 -15.46 -10.38
C ALA A 177 19.21 -15.05 -9.24
N LYS A 178 20.48 -15.48 -9.29
CA LYS A 178 21.48 -15.12 -8.28
C LYS A 178 21.90 -13.65 -8.41
N GLN A 179 22.06 -13.18 -9.65
CA GLN A 179 22.36 -11.78 -9.92
C GLN A 179 21.22 -10.88 -9.49
N VAL A 180 19.96 -11.18 -9.86
CA VAL A 180 18.77 -10.42 -9.44
C VAL A 180 18.71 -10.31 -7.92
N ASN A 181 18.86 -11.42 -7.20
CA ASN A 181 18.88 -11.40 -5.74
C ASN A 181 20.02 -10.52 -5.18
N ALA A 182 21.20 -10.54 -5.78
CA ALA A 182 22.34 -9.73 -5.36
C ALA A 182 22.07 -8.23 -5.58
N LEU A 183 21.50 -7.84 -6.74
CA LEU A 183 21.14 -6.46 -7.05
C LEU A 183 20.12 -5.90 -6.03
N ILE A 184 19.10 -6.68 -5.71
CA ILE A 184 18.09 -6.28 -4.72
C ILE A 184 18.69 -6.22 -3.31
N SER A 185 19.51 -7.20 -2.93
CA SER A 185 20.16 -7.24 -1.63
C SER A 185 21.04 -6.01 -1.36
N ALA A 186 21.71 -5.50 -2.41
CA ALA A 186 22.54 -4.30 -2.29
C ALA A 186 21.72 -3.03 -1.98
N GLN A 187 20.43 -3.00 -2.31
CA GLN A 187 19.55 -1.84 -2.11
C GLN A 187 18.63 -1.95 -0.88
N LEU A 188 18.71 -3.03 -0.10
CA LEU A 188 17.80 -3.27 1.03
C LEU A 188 17.76 -2.12 2.03
N SER A 189 18.90 -1.55 2.40
CA SER A 189 18.99 -0.45 3.38
C SER A 189 18.27 0.82 2.87
N THR A 190 18.42 1.14 1.59
CA THR A 190 17.74 2.27 0.95
C THR A 190 16.23 2.04 0.87
N ILE A 191 15.83 0.82 0.48
CA ILE A 191 14.42 0.41 0.42
C ILE A 191 13.78 0.45 1.81
N GLU A 192 14.45 -0.07 2.83
CA GLU A 192 13.95 -0.04 4.21
C GLU A 192 13.73 1.39 4.71
N THR A 193 14.65 2.30 4.43
CA THR A 193 14.48 3.72 4.74
C THR A 193 13.21 4.29 4.11
N LEU A 194 12.94 4.00 2.84
CA LEU A 194 11.73 4.43 2.15
C LEU A 194 10.46 3.81 2.77
N LEU A 195 10.49 2.53 3.11
CA LEU A 195 9.36 1.85 3.75
C LEU A 195 9.03 2.45 5.12
N ILE A 196 10.05 2.78 5.92
CA ILE A 196 9.88 3.45 7.23
C ILE A 196 9.26 4.83 7.04
N GLN A 197 9.79 5.64 6.11
CA GLN A 197 9.26 6.98 5.83
C GLN A 197 7.80 6.92 5.34
N THR A 198 7.49 6.00 4.42
CA THR A 198 6.12 5.84 3.90
C THR A 198 5.16 5.34 4.98
N SER A 199 5.61 4.42 5.85
CA SER A 199 4.80 3.94 6.98
C SER A 199 4.50 5.04 7.99
N ALA A 200 5.45 5.97 8.21
CA ALA A 200 5.23 7.14 9.06
C ALA A 200 4.13 8.06 8.51
N LEU A 201 4.04 8.22 7.17
CA LEU A 201 2.93 8.97 6.54
C LEU A 201 1.58 8.30 6.83
N GLY A 202 1.49 6.97 6.77
CA GLY A 202 0.27 6.24 7.11
C GLY A 202 -0.23 6.55 8.53
N THR A 203 0.69 6.74 9.47
CA THR A 203 0.34 7.14 10.84
C THR A 203 -0.23 8.55 10.91
N LEU A 204 0.29 9.49 10.10
CA LEU A 204 -0.18 10.88 10.08
C LEU A 204 -1.58 11.04 9.49
N ILE A 205 -1.96 10.19 8.53
CA ILE A 205 -3.29 10.24 7.89
C ILE A 205 -4.33 9.40 8.64
N THR A 206 -3.92 8.58 9.61
CA THR A 206 -4.85 7.80 10.44
C THR A 206 -5.57 8.75 11.38
N VAL A 207 -6.88 8.87 11.21
CA VAL A 207 -7.72 9.62 12.14
C VAL A 207 -7.86 8.79 13.41
N PRO A 208 -7.49 9.32 14.59
CA PRO A 208 -7.68 8.61 15.85
C PRO A 208 -9.13 8.16 16.01
N GLU A 209 -9.34 7.02 16.65
CA GLU A 209 -10.69 6.57 16.94
C GLU A 209 -11.33 7.54 17.95
N PRO A 210 -12.55 8.05 17.68
CA PRO A 210 -13.18 9.03 18.55
C PRO A 210 -13.31 8.50 19.99
N GLN A 211 -13.07 9.34 20.98
CA GLN A 211 -12.99 8.93 22.40
C GLN A 211 -14.23 8.15 22.87
N LEU A 212 -15.42 8.57 22.46
CA LEU A 212 -16.68 7.94 22.86
C LEU A 212 -17.08 6.71 22.03
N TYR A 213 -16.37 6.41 20.93
CA TYR A 213 -16.80 5.39 19.98
C TYR A 213 -16.92 3.99 20.63
N ASN A 214 -15.87 3.55 21.32
CA ASN A 214 -15.84 2.23 21.96
C ASN A 214 -16.80 2.15 23.13
N GLU A 215 -16.95 3.21 23.90
CA GLU A 215 -17.90 3.27 25.01
C GLU A 215 -19.33 3.10 24.50
N LEU A 216 -19.72 3.83 23.47
CA LEU A 216 -21.05 3.73 22.89
C LEU A 216 -21.33 2.37 22.26
N LEU A 217 -20.31 1.73 21.64
CA LEU A 217 -20.46 0.35 21.14
C LEU A 217 -20.65 -0.69 22.24
N GLN A 218 -20.14 -0.46 23.43
CA GLN A 218 -20.36 -1.34 24.58
C GLN A 218 -21.76 -1.17 25.19
N ARG A 219 -22.30 0.05 25.12
CA ARG A 219 -23.60 0.40 25.77
C ARG A 219 -24.79 0.15 24.84
N TYR A 220 -24.63 0.35 23.54
CA TYR A 220 -25.73 0.26 22.59
C TYR A 220 -25.41 -0.68 21.43
N HIS A 221 -26.44 -1.36 20.93
CA HIS A 221 -26.31 -2.19 19.75
C HIS A 221 -26.38 -1.34 18.46
N PHE A 222 -25.38 -1.49 17.58
CA PHE A 222 -25.32 -0.86 16.26
C PHE A 222 -25.13 -1.90 15.17
N THR A 223 -25.84 -1.78 14.06
CA THR A 223 -25.56 -2.53 12.83
C THR A 223 -24.24 -2.08 12.22
N ALA A 224 -23.68 -2.85 11.27
CA ALA A 224 -22.42 -2.48 10.60
C ALA A 224 -22.47 -1.07 9.98
N HIS A 225 -23.58 -0.74 9.30
CA HIS A 225 -23.80 0.59 8.72
C HIS A 225 -23.87 1.69 9.81
N GLN A 226 -24.58 1.43 10.90
CA GLN A 226 -24.71 2.37 12.00
C GLN A 226 -23.39 2.61 12.73
N ARG A 227 -22.50 1.63 12.83
CA ARG A 227 -21.14 1.81 13.39
C ARG A 227 -20.32 2.78 12.57
N GLN A 228 -20.39 2.68 11.25
CA GLN A 228 -19.69 3.60 10.35
C GLN A 228 -20.29 5.02 10.45
N GLN A 229 -21.61 5.14 10.54
CA GLN A 229 -22.29 6.42 10.74
C GLN A 229 -21.91 7.03 12.09
N LEU A 230 -21.87 6.24 13.16
CA LEU A 230 -21.45 6.68 14.49
C LEU A 230 -20.02 7.24 14.47
N LYS A 231 -19.08 6.47 13.90
CA LYS A 231 -17.69 6.91 13.77
C LYS A 231 -17.58 8.24 13.02
N SER A 232 -18.28 8.37 11.90
CA SER A 232 -18.30 9.60 11.10
C SER A 232 -18.89 10.80 11.86
N GLN A 233 -19.99 10.62 12.58
CA GLN A 233 -20.63 11.68 13.37
C GLN A 233 -19.75 12.12 14.55
N LEU A 234 -19.10 11.19 15.25
CA LEU A 234 -18.19 11.51 16.36
C LEU A 234 -16.94 12.26 15.87
N ILE A 235 -16.31 11.81 14.78
CA ILE A 235 -15.17 12.54 14.17
C ILE A 235 -15.60 13.97 13.83
N ARG A 236 -16.78 14.12 13.19
CA ARG A 236 -17.30 15.44 12.84
C ARG A 236 -17.58 16.30 14.07
N TRP A 237 -18.06 15.69 15.17
CA TRP A 237 -18.24 16.40 16.44
C TRP A 237 -16.91 16.90 17.00
N GLU A 238 -15.88 16.04 17.09
CA GLU A 238 -14.56 16.41 17.63
C GLU A 238 -13.93 17.57 16.84
N VAL A 239 -14.09 17.58 15.50
CA VAL A 239 -13.59 18.66 14.64
C VAL A 239 -14.38 19.97 14.83
N LEU A 240 -15.71 19.90 14.88
CA LEU A 240 -16.56 21.10 14.90
C LEU A 240 -16.69 21.72 16.29
N SER A 241 -16.57 20.93 17.35
CA SER A 241 -16.71 21.39 18.73
C SER A 241 -15.39 21.83 19.38
N ASP A 242 -14.28 21.86 18.60
CA ASP A 242 -12.94 22.12 19.12
C ASP A 242 -12.60 21.20 20.30
N GLN A 243 -12.87 19.90 20.12
CA GLN A 243 -12.67 18.83 21.13
C GLN A 243 -13.46 18.99 22.43
N GLN A 244 -14.54 19.77 22.43
CA GLN A 244 -15.41 19.82 23.60
C GLN A 244 -16.03 18.46 23.86
N ALA A 245 -16.07 18.07 25.14
CA ALA A 245 -16.65 16.82 25.55
C ALA A 245 -18.14 16.73 25.16
N LEU A 246 -18.50 15.69 24.43
CA LEU A 246 -19.89 15.37 24.14
C LEU A 246 -20.53 14.77 25.39
N LEU A 247 -21.41 15.50 26.04
CA LEU A 247 -22.19 14.97 27.16
C LEU A 247 -23.43 14.28 26.59
N ILE A 248 -23.48 12.96 26.71
CA ILE A 248 -24.67 12.16 26.41
C ILE A 248 -25.35 11.88 27.73
N ASP A 249 -26.55 12.40 27.91
CA ASP A 249 -27.35 12.11 29.12
C ASP A 249 -27.89 10.68 29.04
N ASP A 250 -27.46 9.88 30.01
CA ASP A 250 -27.66 8.42 30.00
C ASP A 250 -29.14 8.00 30.20
N ASN A 251 -29.98 8.92 30.65
CA ASN A 251 -31.36 8.59 31.03
C ASN A 251 -32.36 8.64 29.85
N ASP A 252 -31.97 9.24 28.71
CA ASP A 252 -32.90 9.49 27.61
C ASP A 252 -32.70 8.63 26.37
N LEU A 253 -31.59 7.86 26.26
CA LEU A 253 -31.25 7.10 25.05
C LEU A 253 -31.26 5.58 25.37
N VAL A 254 -32.12 4.84 24.65
CA VAL A 254 -32.27 3.38 24.83
C VAL A 254 -31.77 2.57 23.63
N SER A 255 -31.40 3.18 22.52
CA SER A 255 -30.96 2.46 21.32
C SER A 255 -29.87 3.19 20.53
N GLY A 256 -29.04 2.44 19.80
CA GLY A 256 -28.04 3.01 18.91
C GLY A 256 -28.62 3.97 17.83
N LYS A 257 -29.88 3.74 17.41
CA LYS A 257 -30.57 4.64 16.49
C LYS A 257 -30.89 6.01 17.14
N GLU A 258 -31.21 6.02 18.40
CA GLU A 258 -31.46 7.26 19.15
C GLU A 258 -30.17 8.02 19.40
N VAL A 259 -29.07 7.32 19.71
CA VAL A 259 -27.73 7.92 19.79
C VAL A 259 -27.35 8.63 18.49
N LEU A 260 -27.56 8.00 17.34
CA LEU A 260 -27.28 8.62 16.05
C LEU A 260 -28.12 9.86 15.78
N ARG A 261 -29.41 9.83 16.12
CA ARG A 261 -30.29 11.00 15.98
C ARG A 261 -29.88 12.14 16.92
N TYR A 262 -29.52 11.80 18.15
CA TYR A 262 -29.02 12.78 19.11
C TYR A 262 -27.76 13.47 18.61
N LEU A 263 -26.77 12.70 18.14
CA LEU A 263 -25.54 13.23 17.54
C LEU A 263 -25.81 14.12 16.33
N GLU A 264 -26.70 13.72 15.45
CA GLU A 264 -27.11 14.51 14.28
C GLU A 264 -27.76 15.83 14.69
N SER A 265 -28.65 15.81 15.68
CA SER A 265 -29.27 17.02 16.24
C SER A 265 -28.22 17.97 16.82
N ARG A 266 -27.26 17.43 17.60
CA ARG A 266 -26.18 18.23 18.21
C ARG A 266 -25.26 18.84 17.16
N LEU A 267 -24.89 18.07 16.13
CA LEU A 267 -24.07 18.54 14.99
C LEU A 267 -24.76 19.68 14.22
N ASN A 268 -26.08 19.61 14.07
CA ASN A 268 -26.85 20.64 13.38
C ASN A 268 -27.02 21.93 14.21
N THR A 269 -26.78 21.89 15.53
CA THR A 269 -26.84 23.08 16.38
C THR A 269 -25.49 23.82 16.49
N ILE A 270 -24.40 23.23 16.02
CA ILE A 270 -23.10 23.90 15.98
C ILE A 270 -23.12 24.95 14.86
N ALA A 271 -23.02 26.22 15.24
CA ALA A 271 -22.94 27.31 14.28
C ALA A 271 -21.60 27.20 13.51
N PHE A 272 -21.68 27.11 12.20
CA PHE A 272 -20.52 27.24 11.32
C PHE A 272 -20.05 28.71 11.35
N THR A 273 -18.96 28.99 12.05
CA THR A 273 -18.19 30.22 11.84
C THR A 273 -17.07 29.89 10.85
N LEU A 274 -17.22 30.36 9.61
CA LEU A 274 -16.16 30.42 8.61
C LEU A 274 -15.16 31.52 8.98
#